data_85512a2165a60a44e6cd30a99f83ef1c
#
_entry.id   85512a2165a60a44e6cd30a99f83ef1c
#
_cell.length_a   1.000
_cell.length_b   1.000
_cell.length_c   1.000
_cell.angle_alpha   90.00
_cell.angle_beta   90.00
_cell.angle_gamma   90.00
#
_symmetry.space_group_name_H-M   'P 1'
#
loop_
_entity.id
_entity.type
_entity.pdbx_description
1 polymer ?
#
loop_
_entity_poly.entity_id
_entity_poly.type
_entity_poly.pdbx_seq_one_letter_code
_entity_poly.pdbx_strand_id
1 'polypeptide(L)'
;VEILKKYAMEMLKNTGHEEISLSSLSSSDYSKLPELIDFLMEECNKRHINISLPSLRIDAFSLDVMSKVQDVKKSSLTFAPEAGSQRLRDVINKGLTEEVILHGSALAFEGGWTRVKLYFMLGHPTETEEDIRGIAELSNKIAATFFDTVPKEKRVNGRVQIVTSTSFFVPKPFTPFQWAPQCTKEEFVEKAY
;
A
#
# COMPACT_ATOMS: atom_id res chain seq x y z
N VAL A 1 6.16 18.92 13.94
CA VAL A 1 5.35 19.15 12.73
C VAL A 1 5.68 20.49 12.09
N GLU A 2 5.89 21.57 12.85
CA GLU A 2 6.11 22.93 12.33
C GLU A 2 7.29 23.07 11.36
N ILE A 3 8.38 22.35 11.62
CA ILE A 3 9.55 22.31 10.72
C ILE A 3 9.16 21.70 9.36
N LEU A 4 8.35 20.63 9.36
CA LEU A 4 7.89 19.98 8.13
C LEU A 4 6.95 20.89 7.34
N LYS A 5 6.01 21.58 8.02
CA LYS A 5 5.15 22.59 7.40
C LYS A 5 5.96 23.68 6.71
N LYS A 6 6.92 24.23 7.43
CA LYS A 6 7.82 25.27 6.91
C LYS A 6 8.59 24.81 5.66
N TYR A 7 9.25 23.66 5.74
CA TYR A 7 10.06 23.15 4.63
C TYR A 7 9.20 22.77 3.42
N ALA A 8 8.01 22.18 3.63
CA ALA A 8 7.11 21.90 2.53
C ALA A 8 6.75 23.17 1.75
N MET A 9 6.42 24.26 2.43
CA MET A 9 6.09 25.53 1.80
C MET A 9 7.28 26.19 1.12
N GLU A 10 8.47 26.13 1.75
CA GLU A 10 9.71 26.65 1.15
C GLU A 10 10.08 25.87 -0.12
N MET A 11 9.97 24.53 -0.09
CA MET A 11 10.24 23.68 -1.26
C MET A 11 9.29 24.03 -2.42
N LEU A 12 7.99 24.08 -2.17
CA LEU A 12 7.00 24.43 -3.19
C LEU A 12 7.24 25.82 -3.77
N LYS A 13 7.55 26.81 -2.92
CA LYS A 13 7.84 28.18 -3.36
C LYS A 13 9.11 28.27 -4.23
N ASN A 14 10.16 27.53 -3.83
CA ASN A 14 11.47 27.64 -4.48
C ASN A 14 11.55 26.80 -5.77
N THR A 15 10.75 25.75 -5.89
CA THR A 15 10.81 24.85 -7.04
C THR A 15 9.68 25.09 -8.06
N GLY A 16 8.56 25.64 -7.64
CA GLY A 16 7.39 25.83 -8.48
C GLY A 16 6.69 24.52 -8.88
N HIS A 17 6.96 23.40 -8.18
CA HIS A 17 6.29 22.14 -8.47
C HIS A 17 4.80 22.18 -8.08
N GLU A 18 3.99 21.51 -8.89
CA GLU A 18 2.54 21.36 -8.70
C GLU A 18 2.17 20.06 -7.96
N GLU A 19 3.16 19.38 -7.40
CA GLU A 19 2.97 18.17 -6.60
C GLU A 19 3.98 18.12 -5.45
N ILE A 20 3.51 17.73 -4.27
CA ILE A 20 4.36 17.42 -3.12
C ILE A 20 4.06 16.00 -2.64
N SER A 21 5.11 15.23 -2.38
CA SER A 21 5.02 13.86 -1.87
C SER A 21 5.64 13.74 -0.49
N LEU A 22 4.93 13.10 0.43
CA LEU A 22 5.49 12.73 1.73
C LEU A 22 6.28 11.43 1.57
N SER A 23 7.56 11.44 1.90
CA SER A 23 8.44 10.27 1.81
C SER A 23 8.87 9.80 3.20
N SER A 24 8.58 8.54 3.50
CA SER A 24 8.97 7.86 4.74
C SER A 24 8.96 6.35 4.50
N LEU A 25 9.63 5.58 5.37
CA LEU A 25 9.49 4.12 5.41
C LEU A 25 8.06 3.71 5.80
N SER A 26 7.40 4.49 6.65
CA SER A 26 5.99 4.33 7.01
C SER A 26 5.42 5.70 7.39
N SER A 27 4.74 6.35 6.46
CA SER A 27 4.15 7.68 6.70
C SER A 27 3.03 7.62 7.75
N SER A 28 2.31 6.51 7.80
CA SER A 28 1.21 6.30 8.75
C SER A 28 1.64 6.19 10.22
N ASP A 29 2.91 5.86 10.49
CA ASP A 29 3.43 5.76 11.87
C ASP A 29 3.78 7.13 12.48
N TYR A 30 3.71 8.19 11.68
CA TYR A 30 3.96 9.54 12.18
C TYR A 30 2.76 10.06 12.96
N SER A 31 2.90 10.18 14.28
CA SER A 31 1.80 10.54 15.19
C SER A 31 1.14 11.90 14.90
N LYS A 32 1.81 12.78 14.18
CA LYS A 32 1.32 14.10 13.75
C LYS A 32 0.94 14.15 12.27
N LEU A 33 0.78 12.98 11.62
CA LEU A 33 0.38 12.93 10.22
C LEU A 33 -0.95 13.64 9.94
N PRO A 34 -2.02 13.44 10.74
CA PRO A 34 -3.29 14.14 10.48
C PRO A 34 -3.14 15.67 10.48
N GLU A 35 -2.40 16.22 11.45
CA GLU A 35 -2.16 17.66 11.54
C GLU A 35 -1.34 18.19 10.35
N LEU A 36 -0.34 17.42 9.91
CA LEU A 36 0.46 17.77 8.73
C LEU A 36 -0.38 17.75 7.45
N ILE A 37 -1.22 16.72 7.30
CA ILE A 37 -2.11 16.59 6.14
C ILE A 37 -3.12 17.74 6.11
N ASP A 38 -3.77 18.07 7.22
CA ASP A 38 -4.72 19.18 7.28
C ASP A 38 -4.10 20.49 6.82
N PHE A 39 -2.90 20.79 7.30
CA PHE A 39 -2.14 21.98 6.86
C PHE A 39 -1.80 21.93 5.38
N LEU A 40 -1.26 20.80 4.89
CA LEU A 40 -0.89 20.68 3.49
C LEU A 40 -2.11 20.77 2.57
N MET A 41 -3.24 20.16 2.95
CA MET A 41 -4.48 20.24 2.18
C MET A 41 -4.97 21.68 2.08
N GLU A 42 -5.00 22.43 3.19
CA GLU A 42 -5.40 23.82 3.18
C GLU A 42 -4.52 24.69 2.25
N GLU A 43 -3.21 24.55 2.36
CA GLU A 43 -2.27 25.36 1.60
C GLU A 43 -2.12 24.95 0.13
N CYS A 44 -2.15 23.64 -0.15
CA CYS A 44 -2.01 23.12 -1.50
C CYS A 44 -3.28 23.31 -2.32
N ASN A 45 -4.48 23.13 -1.73
CA ASN A 45 -5.75 23.37 -2.44
C ASN A 45 -5.88 24.82 -2.92
N LYS A 46 -5.47 25.81 -2.11
CA LYS A 46 -5.44 27.22 -2.50
C LYS A 46 -4.59 27.48 -3.75
N ARG A 47 -3.63 26.61 -4.03
CA ARG A 47 -2.61 26.76 -5.09
C ARG A 47 -2.73 25.71 -6.19
N HIS A 48 -3.75 24.84 -6.13
CA HIS A 48 -3.94 23.71 -7.05
C HIS A 48 -2.74 22.75 -7.11
N ILE A 49 -2.06 22.55 -5.97
CA ILE A 49 -0.91 21.64 -5.82
C ILE A 49 -1.43 20.27 -5.37
N ASN A 50 -1.00 19.21 -6.03
CA ASN A 50 -1.35 17.84 -5.69
C ASN A 50 -0.52 17.36 -4.50
N ILE A 51 -1.16 16.56 -3.61
CA ILE A 51 -0.46 15.87 -2.51
C ILE A 51 -0.45 14.37 -2.81
N SER A 52 0.72 13.77 -2.78
CA SER A 52 0.90 12.33 -2.94
C SER A 52 1.35 11.72 -1.60
N LEU A 53 0.67 10.66 -1.18
CA LEU A 53 0.96 9.93 0.05
C LEU A 53 1.41 8.50 -0.29
N PRO A 54 2.68 8.31 -0.63
CA PRO A 54 3.22 6.96 -0.83
C PRO A 54 3.39 6.26 0.53
N SER A 55 3.39 4.94 0.50
CA SER A 55 3.73 4.09 1.66
C SER A 55 2.79 4.22 2.86
N LEU A 56 1.48 4.23 2.61
CA LEU A 56 0.49 4.04 3.67
C LEU A 56 0.45 2.55 4.04
N ARG A 57 0.60 2.26 5.32
CA ARG A 57 0.38 0.90 5.84
C ARG A 57 -1.11 0.62 5.88
N ILE A 58 -1.49 -0.59 5.46
CA ILE A 58 -2.89 -1.00 5.40
C ILE A 58 -3.53 -1.09 6.80
N ASP A 59 -2.76 -1.44 7.82
CA ASP A 59 -3.19 -1.56 9.22
C ASP A 59 -3.35 -0.22 9.94
N ALA A 60 -2.68 0.83 9.45
CA ALA A 60 -2.78 2.19 9.97
C ALA A 60 -3.72 3.08 9.13
N PHE A 61 -4.48 2.46 8.24
CA PHE A 61 -5.36 3.14 7.32
C PHE A 61 -6.65 3.57 8.05
N SER A 62 -6.74 4.83 8.41
CA SER A 62 -7.93 5.37 9.07
C SER A 62 -8.82 6.14 8.10
N LEU A 63 -10.13 6.00 8.26
CA LEU A 63 -11.13 6.75 7.49
C LEU A 63 -10.92 8.26 7.58
N ASP A 64 -10.41 8.77 8.70
CA ASP A 64 -10.16 10.20 8.91
C ASP A 64 -9.07 10.74 8.01
N VAL A 65 -7.97 10.00 7.85
CA VAL A 65 -6.88 10.36 6.91
C VAL A 65 -7.38 10.25 5.47
N MET A 66 -8.17 9.21 5.19
CA MET A 66 -8.74 8.95 3.87
C MET A 66 -9.74 10.00 3.42
N SER A 67 -10.66 10.41 4.29
CA SER A 67 -11.68 11.40 3.96
C SER A 67 -11.04 12.74 3.58
N LYS A 68 -9.93 13.09 4.22
CA LYS A 68 -9.18 14.31 3.96
C LYS A 68 -8.41 14.29 2.64
N VAL A 69 -7.98 13.10 2.19
CA VAL A 69 -7.24 12.92 0.93
C VAL A 69 -8.18 12.70 -0.27
N GLN A 70 -9.48 12.58 -0.05
CA GLN A 70 -10.47 12.33 -1.11
C GLN A 70 -10.52 13.41 -2.21
N ASP A 71 -10.18 14.63 -1.89
CA ASP A 71 -10.17 15.76 -2.84
C ASP A 71 -8.90 15.80 -3.70
N VAL A 72 -7.91 14.96 -3.38
CA VAL A 72 -6.67 14.83 -4.14
C VAL A 72 -6.85 13.79 -5.24
N LYS A 73 -6.18 13.98 -6.37
CA LYS A 73 -6.17 13.02 -7.49
C LYS A 73 -5.85 11.61 -6.98
N LYS A 74 -6.84 10.71 -7.01
CA LYS A 74 -6.73 9.34 -6.52
C LYS A 74 -5.71 8.57 -7.35
N SER A 75 -4.48 8.46 -6.85
CA SER A 75 -3.47 7.54 -7.36
C SER A 75 -3.83 6.10 -6.99
N SER A 76 -3.14 5.11 -7.56
CA SER A 76 -3.31 3.72 -7.12
C SER A 76 -2.84 3.57 -5.67
N LEU A 77 -3.63 2.89 -4.87
CA LEU A 77 -3.23 2.52 -3.52
C LEU A 77 -2.29 1.31 -3.58
N THR A 78 -1.22 1.35 -2.79
CA THR A 78 -0.22 0.28 -2.80
C THR A 78 -0.13 -0.36 -1.43
N PHE A 79 -0.26 -1.67 -1.38
CA PHE A 79 -0.08 -2.50 -0.19
C PHE A 79 1.02 -3.52 -0.42
N ALA A 80 1.71 -3.90 0.64
CA ALA A 80 2.78 -4.90 0.62
C ALA A 80 2.49 -6.04 1.59
N PRO A 81 1.62 -7.00 1.25
CA PRO A 81 1.41 -8.20 2.07
C PRO A 81 2.68 -9.06 2.17
N GLU A 82 3.55 -9.00 1.18
CA GLU A 82 4.81 -9.72 0.99
C GLU A 82 4.63 -11.21 0.72
N ALA A 83 3.62 -11.88 1.32
CA ALA A 83 3.31 -13.29 1.13
C ALA A 83 1.80 -13.52 0.98
N GLY A 84 1.42 -14.54 0.20
CA GLY A 84 0.02 -14.85 -0.10
C GLY A 84 -0.72 -15.44 1.08
N SER A 85 -0.11 -16.36 1.82
CA SER A 85 -0.73 -17.04 2.95
C SER A 85 -0.45 -16.34 4.29
N GLN A 86 -1.37 -16.51 5.26
CA GLN A 86 -1.15 -16.05 6.63
C GLN A 86 0.08 -16.73 7.25
N ARG A 87 0.19 -18.06 7.06
CA ARG A 87 1.33 -18.83 7.55
C ARG A 87 2.67 -18.20 7.17
N LEU A 88 2.83 -17.87 5.88
CA LEU A 88 4.09 -17.34 5.39
C LEU A 88 4.30 -15.88 5.84
N ARG A 89 3.24 -15.07 5.97
CA ARG A 89 3.32 -13.75 6.61
C ARG A 89 3.81 -13.83 8.05
N ASP A 90 3.37 -14.84 8.80
CA ASP A 90 3.81 -15.07 10.17
C ASP A 90 5.28 -15.49 10.21
N VAL A 91 5.72 -16.37 9.30
CA VAL A 91 7.13 -16.80 9.17
C VAL A 91 8.06 -15.62 8.94
N ILE A 92 7.68 -14.68 8.09
CA ILE A 92 8.49 -13.47 7.80
C ILE A 92 8.25 -12.35 8.81
N ASN A 93 7.47 -12.60 9.85
CA ASN A 93 7.12 -11.63 10.90
C ASN A 93 6.51 -10.34 10.34
N LYS A 94 5.65 -10.46 9.33
CA LYS A 94 5.02 -9.29 8.71
C LYS A 94 4.00 -8.61 9.63
N GLY A 95 3.41 -9.36 10.57
CA GLY A 95 2.44 -8.86 11.54
C GLY A 95 1.14 -8.36 10.91
N LEU A 96 0.81 -8.83 9.70
CA LEU A 96 -0.34 -8.39 8.91
C LEU A 96 -1.29 -9.55 8.67
N THR A 97 -2.49 -9.48 9.25
CA THR A 97 -3.50 -10.53 9.08
C THR A 97 -4.32 -10.33 7.81
N GLU A 98 -4.94 -11.41 7.31
CA GLU A 98 -5.85 -11.32 6.17
C GLU A 98 -7.03 -10.39 6.46
N GLU A 99 -7.58 -10.43 7.67
CA GLU A 99 -8.67 -9.54 8.09
C GLU A 99 -8.29 -8.07 7.99
N VAL A 100 -7.10 -7.71 8.45
CA VAL A 100 -6.59 -6.34 8.37
C VAL A 100 -6.41 -5.91 6.91
N ILE A 101 -5.94 -6.80 6.05
CA ILE A 101 -5.80 -6.52 4.61
C ILE A 101 -7.16 -6.27 3.96
N LEU A 102 -8.13 -7.13 4.22
CA LEU A 102 -9.48 -7.01 3.64
C LEU A 102 -10.21 -5.78 4.19
N HIS A 103 -10.11 -5.52 5.50
CA HIS A 103 -10.69 -4.34 6.12
C HIS A 103 -10.10 -3.04 5.55
N GLY A 104 -8.78 -2.93 5.48
CA GLY A 104 -8.13 -1.77 4.88
C GLY A 104 -8.48 -1.57 3.39
N SER A 105 -8.65 -2.68 2.67
CA SER A 105 -9.12 -2.64 1.28
C SER A 105 -10.56 -2.14 1.17
N ALA A 106 -11.46 -2.60 2.07
CA ALA A 106 -12.84 -2.13 2.13
C ALA A 106 -12.90 -0.61 2.36
N LEU A 107 -12.18 -0.11 3.35
CA LEU A 107 -12.08 1.33 3.63
C LEU A 107 -11.57 2.12 2.42
N ALA A 108 -10.58 1.58 1.71
CA ALA A 108 -10.06 2.19 0.48
C ALA A 108 -11.16 2.29 -0.59
N PHE A 109 -11.92 1.22 -0.79
CA PHE A 109 -13.00 1.19 -1.78
C PHE A 109 -14.17 2.11 -1.40
N GLU A 110 -14.54 2.19 -0.12
CA GLU A 110 -15.49 3.19 0.39
C GLU A 110 -15.02 4.61 0.13
N GLY A 111 -13.72 4.85 0.30
CA GLY A 111 -13.06 6.11 -0.04
C GLY A 111 -12.97 6.38 -1.55
N GLY A 112 -13.47 5.46 -2.41
CA GLY A 112 -13.58 5.61 -3.86
C GLY A 112 -12.31 5.26 -4.65
N TRP A 113 -11.32 4.58 -4.04
CA TRP A 113 -10.26 3.95 -4.81
C TRP A 113 -10.82 2.75 -5.57
N THR A 114 -10.40 2.58 -6.81
CA THR A 114 -10.78 1.46 -7.67
C THR A 114 -9.58 0.69 -8.17
N ARG A 115 -8.37 1.14 -7.81
CA ARG A 115 -7.11 0.51 -8.19
C ARG A 115 -6.25 0.26 -6.95
N VAL A 116 -5.92 -1.01 -6.72
CA VAL A 116 -5.04 -1.46 -5.64
C VAL A 116 -3.86 -2.21 -6.26
N LYS A 117 -2.65 -1.86 -5.86
CA LYS A 117 -1.43 -2.56 -6.21
C LYS A 117 -0.90 -3.33 -5.01
N LEU A 118 -0.62 -4.61 -5.20
CA LEU A 118 -0.12 -5.52 -4.18
C LEU A 118 1.31 -5.93 -4.51
N TYR A 119 2.19 -5.86 -3.51
CA TYR A 119 3.55 -6.36 -3.62
C TYR A 119 3.70 -7.68 -2.87
N PHE A 120 4.30 -8.65 -3.54
CA PHE A 120 4.66 -9.94 -2.99
C PHE A 120 6.11 -10.29 -3.30
N MET A 121 6.69 -11.19 -2.52
CA MET A 121 7.96 -11.81 -2.83
C MET A 121 7.76 -13.32 -3.02
N LEU A 122 8.49 -13.91 -3.95
CA LEU A 122 8.58 -15.35 -4.18
C LEU A 122 9.96 -15.86 -3.74
N GLY A 123 10.02 -17.10 -3.30
CA GLY A 123 11.25 -17.72 -2.81
C GLY A 123 11.58 -17.43 -1.35
N HIS A 124 10.58 -17.12 -0.55
CA HIS A 124 10.76 -17.02 0.89
C HIS A 124 11.23 -18.35 1.51
N PRO A 125 12.03 -18.31 2.58
CA PRO A 125 12.31 -19.51 3.35
C PRO A 125 11.02 -20.21 3.78
N THR A 126 10.96 -21.53 3.60
CA THR A 126 9.79 -22.39 3.90
C THR A 126 8.54 -22.18 3.03
N GLU A 127 8.65 -21.43 1.94
CA GLU A 127 7.54 -21.22 1.00
C GLU A 127 7.06 -22.54 0.40
N THR A 128 5.76 -22.74 0.34
CA THR A 128 5.10 -23.89 -0.32
C THR A 128 4.27 -23.42 -1.52
N GLU A 129 3.79 -24.39 -2.31
CA GLU A 129 2.91 -24.09 -3.46
C GLU A 129 1.59 -23.45 -3.00
N GLU A 130 1.06 -23.85 -1.84
CA GLU A 130 -0.14 -23.24 -1.25
C GLU A 130 0.09 -21.77 -0.90
N ASP A 131 1.28 -21.40 -0.45
CA ASP A 131 1.62 -19.99 -0.16
C ASP A 131 1.62 -19.15 -1.42
N ILE A 132 2.11 -19.72 -2.53
CA ILE A 132 2.13 -19.05 -3.84
C ILE A 132 0.71 -18.90 -4.38
N ARG A 133 -0.10 -19.96 -4.35
CA ARG A 133 -1.52 -19.92 -4.72
C ARG A 133 -2.30 -18.90 -3.87
N GLY A 134 -1.94 -18.76 -2.61
CA GLY A 134 -2.49 -17.77 -1.70
C GLY A 134 -2.37 -16.33 -2.21
N ILE A 135 -1.42 -16.01 -3.10
CA ILE A 135 -1.32 -14.70 -3.74
C ILE A 135 -2.55 -14.42 -4.61
N ALA A 136 -2.93 -15.39 -5.44
CA ALA A 136 -4.12 -15.26 -6.30
C ALA A 136 -5.41 -15.25 -5.46
N GLU A 137 -5.50 -16.10 -4.44
CA GLU A 137 -6.65 -16.17 -3.55
C GLU A 137 -6.86 -14.87 -2.79
N LEU A 138 -5.81 -14.30 -2.18
CA LEU A 138 -5.87 -13.02 -1.48
C LEU A 138 -6.27 -11.89 -2.43
N SER A 139 -5.72 -11.87 -3.64
CA SER A 139 -6.06 -10.89 -4.67
C SER A 139 -7.54 -10.97 -5.08
N ASN A 140 -8.08 -12.19 -5.22
CA ASN A 140 -9.49 -12.42 -5.51
C ASN A 140 -10.39 -11.99 -4.34
N LYS A 141 -10.01 -12.27 -3.09
CA LYS A 141 -10.75 -11.82 -1.90
C LYS A 141 -10.80 -10.28 -1.83
N ILE A 142 -9.69 -9.60 -2.11
CA ILE A 142 -9.65 -8.14 -2.18
C ILE A 142 -10.57 -7.63 -3.30
N ALA A 143 -10.56 -8.28 -4.47
CA ALA A 143 -11.48 -7.90 -5.55
C ALA A 143 -12.95 -8.12 -5.16
N ALA A 144 -13.27 -9.23 -4.49
CA ALA A 144 -14.62 -9.51 -3.99
C ALA A 144 -15.06 -8.44 -2.98
N THR A 145 -14.18 -8.03 -2.07
CA THR A 145 -14.44 -6.97 -1.08
C THR A 145 -14.95 -5.68 -1.74
N PHE A 146 -14.44 -5.32 -2.92
CA PHE A 146 -14.97 -4.16 -3.66
C PHE A 146 -16.46 -4.31 -4.00
N PHE A 147 -16.86 -5.49 -4.46
CA PHE A 147 -18.24 -5.74 -4.84
C PHE A 147 -19.19 -5.86 -3.64
N ASP A 148 -18.66 -6.28 -2.49
CA ASP A 148 -19.42 -6.37 -1.25
C ASP A 148 -19.58 -5.00 -0.58
N THR A 149 -18.57 -4.14 -0.70
CA THR A 149 -18.49 -2.84 0.01
C THR A 149 -19.13 -1.71 -0.80
N VAL A 150 -18.87 -1.64 -2.12
CA VAL A 150 -19.30 -0.53 -2.96
C VAL A 150 -20.66 -0.82 -3.61
N PRO A 151 -21.73 -0.04 -3.32
CA PRO A 151 -23.03 -0.18 -3.97
C PRO A 151 -22.93 -0.04 -5.48
N LYS A 152 -23.79 -0.77 -6.22
CA LYS A 152 -23.76 -0.79 -7.71
C LYS A 152 -23.85 0.60 -8.32
N GLU A 153 -24.64 1.47 -7.71
CA GLU A 153 -24.89 2.85 -8.17
C GLU A 153 -23.65 3.75 -8.05
N LYS A 154 -22.72 3.40 -7.14
CA LYS A 154 -21.48 4.14 -6.90
C LYS A 154 -20.26 3.58 -7.65
N ARG A 155 -20.41 2.45 -8.37
CA ARG A 155 -19.33 1.81 -9.12
C ARG A 155 -19.05 2.56 -10.41
N VAL A 156 -18.06 3.42 -10.43
CA VAL A 156 -17.61 4.11 -11.65
C VAL A 156 -17.11 3.05 -12.64
N ASN A 157 -17.80 2.90 -13.77
CA ASN A 157 -17.53 1.89 -14.82
C ASN A 157 -17.60 0.42 -14.35
N GLY A 158 -18.09 0.13 -13.14
CA GLY A 158 -18.27 -1.23 -12.61
C GLY A 158 -16.99 -2.06 -12.48
N ARG A 159 -15.80 -1.43 -12.50
CA ARG A 159 -14.51 -2.12 -12.53
C ARG A 159 -13.65 -1.77 -11.32
N VAL A 160 -13.06 -2.82 -10.74
CA VAL A 160 -11.95 -2.72 -9.82
C VAL A 160 -10.70 -3.28 -10.52
N GLN A 161 -9.55 -2.71 -10.23
CA GLN A 161 -8.27 -3.19 -10.75
C GLN A 161 -7.35 -3.58 -9.60
N ILE A 162 -7.06 -4.87 -9.48
CA ILE A 162 -6.05 -5.39 -8.58
C ILE A 162 -4.80 -5.73 -9.43
N VAL A 163 -3.68 -5.14 -9.08
CA VAL A 163 -2.41 -5.36 -9.76
C VAL A 163 -1.46 -6.03 -8.78
N THR A 164 -1.07 -7.26 -9.04
CA THR A 164 -0.02 -7.96 -8.29
C THR A 164 1.35 -7.70 -8.93
N SER A 165 2.33 -7.43 -8.09
CA SER A 165 3.73 -7.30 -8.51
C SER A 165 4.56 -8.21 -7.62
N THR A 166 5.28 -9.14 -8.23
CA THR A 166 6.14 -10.09 -7.53
C THR A 166 7.61 -9.75 -7.73
N SER A 167 8.41 -9.95 -6.70
CA SER A 167 9.86 -9.82 -6.73
C SER A 167 10.52 -11.04 -6.10
N PHE A 168 11.84 -11.18 -6.26
CA PHE A 168 12.60 -12.21 -5.57
C PHE A 168 12.75 -11.88 -4.08
N PHE A 169 12.66 -12.91 -3.24
CA PHE A 169 13.27 -12.84 -1.92
C PHE A 169 14.79 -12.78 -2.07
N VAL A 170 15.42 -11.79 -1.45
CA VAL A 170 16.87 -11.64 -1.40
C VAL A 170 17.33 -11.65 0.05
N PRO A 171 18.12 -12.63 0.48
CA PRO A 171 18.71 -12.64 1.81
C PRO A 171 19.56 -11.39 2.02
N LYS A 172 19.22 -10.59 3.02
CA LYS A 172 19.98 -9.35 3.32
C LYS A 172 20.85 -9.55 4.54
N PRO A 173 22.09 -9.05 4.53
CA PRO A 173 22.96 -9.04 5.71
C PRO A 173 22.25 -8.39 6.92
N PHE A 174 22.55 -8.88 8.10
CA PHE A 174 22.01 -8.40 9.38
C PHE A 174 20.50 -8.56 9.56
N THR A 175 19.88 -9.45 8.77
CA THR A 175 18.46 -9.84 8.92
C THR A 175 18.36 -11.28 9.39
N PRO A 176 17.21 -11.72 10.00
CA PRO A 176 17.04 -13.11 10.43
C PRO A 176 17.29 -14.15 9.34
N PHE A 177 16.98 -13.82 8.10
CA PHE A 177 17.14 -14.72 6.94
C PHE A 177 18.44 -14.53 6.17
N GLN A 178 19.44 -13.85 6.73
CA GLN A 178 20.71 -13.59 6.03
C GLN A 178 21.45 -14.83 5.52
N TRP A 179 21.21 -15.98 6.14
CA TRP A 179 21.82 -17.28 5.78
C TRP A 179 20.85 -18.21 5.04
N ALA A 180 19.64 -17.74 4.73
CA ALA A 180 18.70 -18.54 3.95
C ALA A 180 19.17 -18.59 2.47
N PRO A 181 18.93 -19.71 1.76
CA PRO A 181 19.22 -19.78 0.34
C PRO A 181 18.31 -18.84 -0.43
N GLN A 182 18.83 -18.23 -1.47
CA GLN A 182 18.03 -17.53 -2.47
C GLN A 182 17.64 -18.55 -3.56
N CYS A 183 16.40 -18.51 -4.03
CA CYS A 183 15.98 -19.37 -5.14
C CYS A 183 16.74 -19.02 -6.43
N THR A 184 16.98 -20.03 -7.27
CA THR A 184 17.56 -19.85 -8.59
C THR A 184 16.61 -19.13 -9.53
N LYS A 185 17.11 -18.67 -10.66
CA LYS A 185 16.28 -18.08 -11.71
C LYS A 185 15.21 -19.04 -12.23
N GLU A 186 15.61 -20.30 -12.40
CA GLU A 186 14.76 -21.37 -12.91
C GLU A 186 13.60 -21.66 -11.93
N GLU A 187 13.91 -21.84 -10.64
CA GLU A 187 12.92 -21.99 -9.57
C GLU A 187 11.96 -20.80 -9.48
N PHE A 188 12.47 -19.58 -9.64
CA PHE A 188 11.62 -18.40 -9.61
C PHE A 188 10.65 -18.36 -10.80
N VAL A 189 11.15 -18.69 -12.00
CA VAL A 189 10.31 -18.75 -13.21
C VAL A 189 9.22 -19.80 -13.05
N GLU A 190 9.55 -20.99 -12.51
CA GLU A 190 8.58 -22.06 -12.22
C GLU A 190 7.50 -21.60 -11.23
N LYS A 191 7.87 -20.85 -10.18
CA LYS A 191 6.94 -20.31 -9.19
C LYS A 191 6.06 -19.18 -9.73
N ALA A 192 6.50 -18.48 -10.76
CA ALA A 192 5.79 -17.34 -11.32
C ALA A 192 4.75 -17.71 -12.37
N TYR A 193 4.81 -18.95 -12.91
CA TYR A 193 3.90 -19.50 -13.92
C TYR A 193 3.02 -20.62 -13.37
#